data_e17191cfe8bbc78d14c90d06c01f28c1
#
_entry.id   e17191cfe8bbc78d14c90d06c01f28c1
#
_cell.length_a   1.000
_cell.length_b   1.000
_cell.length_c   1.000
_cell.angle_alpha   90.00
_cell.angle_beta   90.00
_cell.angle_gamma   90.00
#
_symmetry.space_group_name_H-M   'P 1'
#
loop_
_entity.id
_entity.type
_entity.pdbx_description
1 polymer ?
#
loop_
_entity_poly.entity_id
_entity_poly.type
_entity_poly.pdbx_seq_one_letter_code
_entity_poly.pdbx_strand_id
1 'polypeptide(L)'
;MSIMSYRSIPAVLRDNAKQFAKRTAISYKKKGVFLPLTYEEFYERVLMLARGLRNAGIFPGDKVAIFSENRLGWAISDFAIQSVGGVTVPIYATNTGKQAAYILNHSEARVVFCSTKSQYEKLYQVRDQIPNIDLVVSYEGFLGHRSFPVYTLEQVSETGTPLSDADRQEIEEQIDRITQDDIITIIYTSGTTGVPKGVLLTQRNVMINAEYGAAQLGIPLKEQTALSFLPLSHVLERTGGYYATLMNGSHIAFAESPVKVIENMAEVRPTCMVSVPRLFEKIYAKVYEGVGQMPPARQKIFHKAIEVGREYVNKKYITGEPLGLLALQYKLFDRLVFSKIRERFGGRLTYFLCGGAPLDKTICEFMWIIGLPVFNGYGLTETSPALTISGVGMVRFDSVGKALRETELKLAPDGELWAKGPQVMLGYYKNDEATLEAMEDGWFKTGDIAKIDEEGFVYIVDRKKELIVTAGGKNIAPQPIENELKLDKYVSSAIVFGDRKPYLVAILTPNAETLTEFAREENISFTDMDDLVRNPKIKELYGSRIKELNKSYPPYKTIKYFAVVAHDFSIEGGELTPTLKLKRKVILEKYKDLIEDLYESHGSGSGAFAQYMKN
;
A
#
# COMPACT_ATOMS: atom_id res chain seq x y z
N MET A 1 22.48 -14.46 -10.64
CA MET A 1 21.73 -14.87 -11.83
C MET A 1 20.53 -13.94 -11.94
N SER A 2 20.12 -13.52 -13.12
CA SER A 2 18.92 -12.71 -13.33
C SER A 2 17.69 -13.53 -12.97
N ILE A 3 16.68 -12.93 -12.32
CA ILE A 3 15.38 -13.58 -12.06
C ILE A 3 14.72 -13.99 -13.37
N MET A 4 14.92 -13.20 -14.43
CA MET A 4 14.37 -13.50 -15.76
C MET A 4 15.01 -14.69 -16.46
N SER A 5 16.11 -15.26 -15.95
CA SER A 5 16.64 -16.55 -16.45
C SER A 5 15.81 -17.76 -16.04
N TYR A 6 14.91 -17.59 -15.06
CA TYR A 6 14.00 -18.64 -14.60
C TYR A 6 12.69 -18.63 -15.39
N ARG A 7 12.03 -19.79 -15.44
CA ARG A 7 10.73 -19.94 -16.10
C ARG A 7 9.57 -19.44 -15.24
N SER A 8 9.71 -19.54 -13.91
CA SER A 8 8.62 -19.23 -12.97
C SER A 8 9.14 -18.85 -11.58
N ILE A 9 8.30 -18.20 -10.79
CA ILE A 9 8.57 -17.84 -9.41
C ILE A 9 8.80 -19.08 -8.51
N PRO A 10 8.03 -20.19 -8.63
CA PRO A 10 8.32 -21.42 -7.89
C PRO A 10 9.71 -22.01 -8.22
N ALA A 11 10.15 -21.92 -9.47
CA ALA A 11 11.49 -22.38 -9.85
C ALA A 11 12.59 -21.56 -9.18
N VAL A 12 12.41 -20.23 -9.05
CA VAL A 12 13.33 -19.37 -8.30
C VAL A 12 13.39 -19.78 -6.82
N LEU A 13 12.24 -20.06 -6.20
CA LEU A 13 12.21 -20.50 -4.80
C LEU A 13 12.92 -21.85 -4.61
N ARG A 14 12.68 -22.82 -5.49
CA ARG A 14 13.35 -24.13 -5.47
C ARG A 14 14.86 -23.97 -5.48
N ASP A 15 15.38 -23.18 -6.40
CA ASP A 15 16.81 -23.00 -6.54
C ASP A 15 17.41 -22.19 -5.39
N ASN A 16 16.69 -21.20 -4.86
CA ASN A 16 17.08 -20.49 -3.64
C ASN A 16 17.10 -21.42 -2.41
N ALA A 17 16.17 -22.38 -2.32
CA ALA A 17 16.16 -23.37 -1.25
C ALA A 17 17.40 -24.28 -1.31
N LYS A 18 17.91 -24.60 -2.51
CA LYS A 18 19.18 -25.32 -2.69
C LYS A 18 20.39 -24.44 -2.39
N GLN A 19 20.42 -23.20 -2.93
CA GLN A 19 21.58 -22.31 -2.83
C GLN A 19 21.73 -21.69 -1.43
N PHE A 20 20.61 -21.36 -0.78
CA PHE A 20 20.55 -20.63 0.50
C PHE A 20 19.87 -21.45 1.61
N ALA A 21 19.97 -22.78 1.56
CA ALA A 21 19.24 -23.74 2.38
C ALA A 21 19.09 -23.30 3.86
N LYS A 22 20.18 -22.90 4.49
CA LYS A 22 20.24 -22.55 5.92
C LYS A 22 20.00 -21.05 6.21
N ARG A 23 19.83 -20.20 5.17
CA ARG A 23 19.47 -18.79 5.40
C ARG A 23 18.01 -18.69 5.81
N THR A 24 17.70 -17.73 6.67
CA THR A 24 16.31 -17.38 7.00
C THR A 24 15.62 -16.81 5.77
N ALA A 25 14.54 -17.46 5.35
CA ALA A 25 13.65 -16.97 4.30
C ALA A 25 12.54 -16.09 4.90
N ILE A 26 11.86 -16.61 5.91
CA ILE A 26 10.68 -15.98 6.52
C ILE A 26 10.84 -15.94 8.05
N SER A 27 10.39 -14.83 8.65
CA SER A 27 10.12 -14.78 10.09
C SER A 27 8.67 -14.41 10.35
N TYR A 28 8.09 -15.07 11.33
CA TYR A 28 6.70 -14.83 11.72
C TYR A 28 6.59 -14.84 13.25
N LYS A 29 5.66 -14.05 13.79
CA LYS A 29 5.52 -13.94 15.24
C LYS A 29 4.59 -15.04 15.78
N LYS A 30 5.05 -15.77 16.80
CA LYS A 30 4.27 -16.78 17.53
C LYS A 30 4.51 -16.60 19.03
N LYS A 31 3.43 -16.45 19.81
CA LYS A 31 3.51 -16.21 21.26
C LYS A 31 4.45 -15.04 21.63
N GLY A 32 4.39 -13.94 20.87
CA GLY A 32 5.16 -12.73 21.15
C GLY A 32 6.62 -12.75 20.66
N VAL A 33 7.11 -13.84 20.05
CA VAL A 33 8.50 -13.96 19.58
C VAL A 33 8.53 -14.21 18.06
N PHE A 34 9.45 -13.54 17.35
CA PHE A 34 9.71 -13.82 15.94
C PHE A 34 10.50 -15.12 15.79
N LEU A 35 9.93 -16.09 15.10
CA LEU A 35 10.53 -17.38 14.80
C LEU A 35 11.02 -17.38 13.35
N PRO A 36 12.29 -17.69 13.09
CA PRO A 36 12.83 -17.83 11.75
C PRO A 36 12.44 -19.17 11.14
N LEU A 37 12.30 -19.18 9.82
CA LEU A 37 12.16 -20.36 8.98
C LEU A 37 13.19 -20.25 7.85
N THR A 38 14.01 -21.28 7.64
CA THR A 38 15.02 -21.29 6.58
C THR A 38 14.39 -21.49 5.21
N TYR A 39 15.15 -21.22 4.13
CA TYR A 39 14.69 -21.47 2.76
C TYR A 39 14.37 -22.95 2.52
N GLU A 40 15.20 -23.87 3.04
CA GLU A 40 14.96 -25.30 2.96
C GLU A 40 13.66 -25.70 3.67
N GLU A 41 13.48 -25.29 4.93
CA GLU A 41 12.27 -25.57 5.71
C GLU A 41 11.00 -24.95 5.08
N PHE A 42 11.12 -23.75 4.53
CA PHE A 42 10.02 -23.12 3.84
C PHE A 42 9.62 -23.89 2.58
N TYR A 43 10.59 -24.25 1.74
CA TYR A 43 10.34 -25.01 0.53
C TYR A 43 9.74 -26.39 0.81
N GLU A 44 10.23 -27.11 1.84
CA GLU A 44 9.63 -28.38 2.28
C GLU A 44 8.14 -28.22 2.61
N ARG A 45 7.77 -27.18 3.37
CA ARG A 45 6.36 -26.92 3.69
C ARG A 45 5.54 -26.58 2.46
N VAL A 46 6.12 -25.87 1.50
CA VAL A 46 5.48 -25.60 0.20
C VAL A 46 5.20 -26.89 -0.56
N LEU A 47 6.18 -27.79 -0.66
CA LEU A 47 6.01 -29.08 -1.35
C LEU A 47 4.98 -29.99 -0.65
N MET A 48 4.97 -30.03 0.69
CA MET A 48 3.96 -30.81 1.42
C MET A 48 2.54 -30.31 1.13
N LEU A 49 2.32 -28.99 1.13
CA LEU A 49 1.02 -28.44 0.78
C LEU A 49 0.69 -28.62 -0.71
N ALA A 50 1.67 -28.52 -1.60
CA ALA A 50 1.47 -28.78 -3.03
C ALA A 50 0.99 -30.21 -3.27
N ARG A 51 1.57 -31.22 -2.58
CA ARG A 51 1.07 -32.60 -2.57
C ARG A 51 -0.39 -32.64 -2.11
N GLY A 52 -0.71 -32.00 -0.99
CA GLY A 52 -2.08 -31.97 -0.47
C GLY A 52 -3.09 -31.34 -1.42
N LEU A 53 -2.72 -30.27 -2.12
CA LEU A 53 -3.56 -29.63 -3.14
C LEU A 53 -3.79 -30.56 -4.35
N ARG A 54 -2.77 -31.29 -4.79
CA ARG A 54 -2.92 -32.28 -5.85
C ARG A 54 -3.83 -33.43 -5.43
N ASN A 55 -3.66 -33.93 -4.21
CA ASN A 55 -4.54 -34.96 -3.64
C ASN A 55 -6.02 -34.48 -3.53
N ALA A 56 -6.20 -33.15 -3.33
CA ALA A 56 -7.52 -32.51 -3.38
C ALA A 56 -8.02 -32.22 -4.80
N GLY A 57 -7.32 -32.67 -5.84
CA GLY A 57 -7.71 -32.53 -7.24
C GLY A 57 -7.49 -31.14 -7.83
N ILE A 58 -6.49 -30.40 -7.35
CA ILE A 58 -6.08 -29.11 -7.92
C ILE A 58 -5.03 -29.34 -9.01
N PHE A 59 -5.31 -28.87 -10.22
CA PHE A 59 -4.53 -29.02 -11.44
C PHE A 59 -4.10 -27.66 -12.01
N PRO A 60 -3.18 -27.65 -12.99
CA PRO A 60 -2.77 -26.42 -13.66
C PRO A 60 -3.96 -25.62 -14.21
N GLY A 61 -3.98 -24.31 -13.89
CA GLY A 61 -5.05 -23.39 -14.27
C GLY A 61 -6.22 -23.30 -13.29
N ASP A 62 -6.35 -24.22 -12.32
CA ASP A 62 -7.35 -24.13 -11.27
C ASP A 62 -7.09 -22.90 -10.37
N LYS A 63 -8.16 -22.27 -9.94
CA LYS A 63 -8.10 -21.08 -9.09
C LYS A 63 -8.28 -21.49 -7.64
N VAL A 64 -7.36 -20.98 -6.81
CA VAL A 64 -7.36 -21.22 -5.37
C VAL A 64 -7.29 -19.88 -4.66
N ALA A 65 -8.27 -19.63 -3.80
CA ALA A 65 -8.39 -18.34 -3.10
C ALA A 65 -7.66 -18.34 -1.76
N ILE A 66 -7.11 -17.16 -1.38
CA ILE A 66 -6.53 -16.91 -0.07
C ILE A 66 -7.22 -15.71 0.56
N PHE A 67 -8.07 -15.95 1.56
CA PHE A 67 -8.82 -14.94 2.32
C PHE A 67 -8.17 -14.75 3.69
N SER A 68 -7.08 -13.97 3.74
CA SER A 68 -6.21 -13.91 4.93
C SER A 68 -5.39 -12.63 5.01
N GLU A 69 -5.04 -12.26 6.23
CA GLU A 69 -3.96 -11.33 6.57
C GLU A 69 -2.59 -11.96 6.26
N ASN A 70 -1.53 -11.13 6.27
CA ASN A 70 -0.15 -11.60 6.11
C ASN A 70 0.24 -12.58 7.22
N ARG A 71 0.68 -13.76 6.84
CA ARG A 71 1.19 -14.79 7.75
C ARG A 71 1.96 -15.87 7.00
N LEU A 72 2.67 -16.71 7.74
CA LEU A 72 3.41 -17.83 7.16
C LEU A 72 2.52 -18.74 6.29
N GLY A 73 1.30 -19.06 6.75
CA GLY A 73 0.36 -19.89 6.00
C GLY A 73 0.00 -19.28 4.65
N TRP A 74 -0.13 -17.95 4.55
CA TRP A 74 -0.36 -17.24 3.29
C TRP A 74 0.77 -17.51 2.29
N ALA A 75 2.03 -17.36 2.75
CA ALA A 75 3.20 -17.57 1.90
C ALA A 75 3.36 -19.02 1.45
N ILE A 76 3.16 -19.99 2.35
CA ILE A 76 3.19 -21.41 2.01
C ILE A 76 2.11 -21.74 0.97
N SER A 77 0.87 -21.23 1.18
CA SER A 77 -0.25 -21.50 0.27
C SER A 77 -0.01 -20.91 -1.11
N ASP A 78 0.48 -19.68 -1.21
CA ASP A 78 0.72 -19.01 -2.47
C ASP A 78 1.75 -19.74 -3.32
N PHE A 79 2.90 -20.12 -2.75
CA PHE A 79 3.90 -20.90 -3.47
C PHE A 79 3.44 -22.33 -3.77
N ALA A 80 2.66 -22.97 -2.89
CA ALA A 80 2.13 -24.33 -3.14
C ALA A 80 1.13 -24.34 -4.30
N ILE A 81 0.22 -23.35 -4.34
CA ILE A 81 -0.73 -23.16 -5.45
C ILE A 81 0.01 -23.03 -6.77
N GLN A 82 1.02 -22.16 -6.80
CA GLN A 82 1.82 -21.94 -8.01
C GLN A 82 2.63 -23.20 -8.38
N SER A 83 3.19 -23.93 -7.41
CA SER A 83 3.99 -25.13 -7.66
C SER A 83 3.20 -26.25 -8.34
N VAL A 84 1.88 -26.29 -8.15
CA VAL A 84 1.00 -27.22 -8.89
C VAL A 84 0.44 -26.62 -10.19
N GLY A 85 0.90 -25.43 -10.59
CA GLY A 85 0.42 -24.71 -11.77
C GLY A 85 -0.93 -24.01 -11.55
N GLY A 86 -1.41 -23.91 -10.31
CA GLY A 86 -2.65 -23.23 -9.97
C GLY A 86 -2.51 -21.71 -9.99
N VAL A 87 -3.64 -21.02 -10.00
CA VAL A 87 -3.76 -19.55 -10.02
C VAL A 87 -4.21 -19.04 -8.65
N THR A 88 -3.40 -18.23 -8.00
CA THR A 88 -3.75 -17.63 -6.70
C THR A 88 -4.76 -16.49 -6.87
N VAL A 89 -5.86 -16.54 -6.11
CA VAL A 89 -6.87 -15.49 -6.04
C VAL A 89 -6.85 -14.87 -4.63
N PRO A 90 -6.10 -13.77 -4.42
CA PRO A 90 -6.03 -13.15 -3.11
C PRO A 90 -7.30 -12.35 -2.80
N ILE A 91 -7.84 -12.53 -1.59
CA ILE A 91 -8.99 -11.79 -1.07
C ILE A 91 -8.54 -11.02 0.18
N TYR A 92 -8.85 -9.73 0.23
CA TYR A 92 -8.52 -8.93 1.41
C TYR A 92 -9.24 -9.45 2.66
N ALA A 93 -8.51 -9.64 3.75
CA ALA A 93 -9.07 -10.12 5.02
C ALA A 93 -10.22 -9.24 5.56
N THR A 94 -10.24 -7.96 5.18
CA THR A 94 -11.28 -6.99 5.53
C THR A 94 -12.55 -7.10 4.70
N ASN A 95 -12.54 -7.85 3.60
CA ASN A 95 -13.73 -8.04 2.77
C ASN A 95 -14.87 -8.67 3.57
N THR A 96 -16.11 -8.27 3.24
CA THR A 96 -17.33 -8.90 3.75
C THR A 96 -17.54 -10.27 3.09
N GLY A 97 -18.41 -11.11 3.70
CA GLY A 97 -18.79 -12.38 3.09
C GLY A 97 -19.34 -12.23 1.67
N LYS A 98 -20.19 -11.22 1.41
CA LYS A 98 -20.73 -10.94 0.07
C LYS A 98 -19.66 -10.59 -0.95
N GLN A 99 -18.67 -9.77 -0.54
CA GLN A 99 -17.54 -9.41 -1.43
C GLN A 99 -16.66 -10.64 -1.72
N ALA A 100 -16.40 -11.46 -0.70
CA ALA A 100 -15.68 -12.71 -0.88
C ALA A 100 -16.44 -13.68 -1.79
N ALA A 101 -17.75 -13.84 -1.60
CA ALA A 101 -18.59 -14.69 -2.46
C ALA A 101 -18.55 -14.26 -3.94
N TYR A 102 -18.61 -12.94 -4.20
CA TYR A 102 -18.46 -12.44 -5.57
C TYR A 102 -17.14 -12.86 -6.19
N ILE A 103 -16.03 -12.67 -5.46
CA ILE A 103 -14.68 -13.01 -5.95
C ILE A 103 -14.55 -14.52 -6.19
N LEU A 104 -15.00 -15.34 -5.23
CA LEU A 104 -14.95 -16.81 -5.32
C LEU A 104 -15.73 -17.34 -6.53
N ASN A 105 -16.95 -16.85 -6.73
CA ASN A 105 -17.77 -17.28 -7.86
C ASN A 105 -17.24 -16.79 -9.21
N HIS A 106 -16.87 -15.50 -9.29
CA HIS A 106 -16.38 -14.93 -10.54
C HIS A 106 -15.05 -15.55 -10.97
N SER A 107 -14.14 -15.82 -10.00
CA SER A 107 -12.87 -16.50 -10.28
C SER A 107 -13.00 -17.99 -10.52
N GLU A 108 -14.14 -18.60 -10.16
CA GLU A 108 -14.32 -20.07 -10.17
C GLU A 108 -13.32 -20.78 -9.24
N ALA A 109 -13.02 -20.17 -8.11
CA ALA A 109 -12.12 -20.78 -7.13
C ALA A 109 -12.77 -22.04 -6.54
N ARG A 110 -12.00 -23.14 -6.45
CA ARG A 110 -12.44 -24.43 -5.91
C ARG A 110 -12.01 -24.64 -4.47
N VAL A 111 -10.90 -24.04 -4.08
CA VAL A 111 -10.37 -24.10 -2.70
C VAL A 111 -10.26 -22.69 -2.16
N VAL A 112 -10.58 -22.50 -0.89
CA VAL A 112 -10.36 -21.25 -0.18
C VAL A 112 -9.60 -21.48 1.13
N PHE A 113 -8.45 -20.82 1.25
CA PHE A 113 -7.72 -20.70 2.50
C PHE A 113 -8.27 -19.51 3.29
N CYS A 114 -8.59 -19.69 4.56
CA CYS A 114 -9.00 -18.61 5.46
C CYS A 114 -8.09 -18.53 6.69
N SER A 115 -7.85 -17.31 7.18
CA SER A 115 -6.91 -17.10 8.27
C SER A 115 -7.45 -17.52 9.63
N THR A 116 -8.63 -17.05 9.97
CA THR A 116 -9.21 -17.15 11.31
C THR A 116 -10.65 -17.63 11.26
N LYS A 117 -11.19 -17.94 12.43
CA LYS A 117 -12.61 -18.24 12.56
C LYS A 117 -13.50 -17.11 12.04
N SER A 118 -13.07 -15.85 12.16
CA SER A 118 -13.84 -14.71 11.66
C SER A 118 -14.02 -14.74 10.14
N GLN A 119 -12.95 -15.03 9.36
CA GLN A 119 -13.06 -15.18 7.90
C GLN A 119 -13.92 -16.40 7.54
N TYR A 120 -13.74 -17.51 8.26
CA TYR A 120 -14.56 -18.70 8.05
C TYR A 120 -16.06 -18.41 8.27
N GLU A 121 -16.44 -17.71 9.34
CA GLU A 121 -17.84 -17.36 9.61
C GLU A 121 -18.42 -16.46 8.50
N LYS A 122 -17.62 -15.55 7.95
CA LYS A 122 -18.04 -14.75 6.77
C LYS A 122 -18.32 -15.65 5.55
N LEU A 123 -17.53 -16.69 5.32
CA LEU A 123 -17.75 -17.67 4.26
C LEU A 123 -18.98 -18.53 4.55
N TYR A 124 -19.13 -19.00 5.80
CA TYR A 124 -20.29 -19.80 6.23
C TYR A 124 -21.62 -19.06 6.04
N GLN A 125 -21.68 -17.77 6.32
CA GLN A 125 -22.87 -16.94 6.10
C GLN A 125 -23.31 -16.87 4.63
N VAL A 126 -22.41 -17.09 3.71
CA VAL A 126 -22.64 -17.03 2.25
C VAL A 126 -22.46 -18.38 1.55
N ARG A 127 -22.35 -19.49 2.30
CA ARG A 127 -22.02 -20.82 1.77
C ARG A 127 -22.93 -21.27 0.63
N ASP A 128 -24.23 -20.93 0.71
CA ASP A 128 -25.21 -21.29 -0.31
C ASP A 128 -25.02 -20.47 -1.61
N GLN A 129 -24.22 -19.39 -1.54
CA GLN A 129 -23.84 -18.53 -2.66
C GLN A 129 -22.50 -18.92 -3.29
N ILE A 130 -21.74 -19.86 -2.70
CA ILE A 130 -20.41 -20.30 -3.17
C ILE A 130 -20.38 -21.82 -3.40
N PRO A 131 -21.27 -22.35 -4.26
CA PRO A 131 -21.45 -23.80 -4.44
C PRO A 131 -20.24 -24.52 -5.06
N ASN A 132 -19.32 -23.78 -5.68
CA ASN A 132 -18.14 -24.34 -6.35
C ASN A 132 -16.94 -24.55 -5.42
N ILE A 133 -17.06 -24.20 -4.13
CA ILE A 133 -15.98 -24.42 -3.16
C ILE A 133 -16.01 -25.88 -2.68
N ASP A 134 -15.02 -26.66 -3.12
CA ASP A 134 -14.84 -28.05 -2.74
C ASP A 134 -14.17 -28.21 -1.38
N LEU A 135 -13.27 -27.26 -1.02
CA LEU A 135 -12.43 -27.36 0.17
C LEU A 135 -12.22 -25.99 0.84
N VAL A 136 -12.47 -25.94 2.13
CA VAL A 136 -12.12 -24.79 3.00
C VAL A 136 -10.99 -25.19 3.92
N VAL A 137 -9.90 -24.41 3.90
CA VAL A 137 -8.70 -24.66 4.71
C VAL A 137 -8.44 -23.48 5.64
N SER A 138 -8.24 -23.75 6.92
CA SER A 138 -7.91 -22.74 7.92
C SER A 138 -6.44 -22.81 8.34
N TYR A 139 -5.83 -21.64 8.56
CA TYR A 139 -4.51 -21.52 9.19
C TYR A 139 -4.54 -21.66 10.71
N GLU A 140 -5.71 -21.51 11.32
CA GLU A 140 -5.94 -21.72 12.74
C GLU A 140 -6.84 -22.93 12.93
N GLY A 141 -6.47 -23.84 13.84
CA GLY A 141 -7.29 -24.99 14.17
C GLY A 141 -8.53 -24.59 14.97
N PHE A 142 -9.70 -24.75 14.38
CA PHE A 142 -11.00 -24.59 15.04
C PHE A 142 -12.03 -25.56 14.46
N LEU A 143 -13.11 -25.79 15.18
CA LEU A 143 -14.21 -26.62 14.69
C LEU A 143 -15.11 -25.79 13.76
N GLY A 144 -15.28 -26.28 12.54
CA GLY A 144 -16.24 -25.74 11.58
C GLY A 144 -17.65 -26.29 11.77
N HIS A 145 -18.62 -25.76 11.01
CA HIS A 145 -19.97 -26.27 10.93
C HIS A 145 -20.01 -27.60 10.16
N ARG A 146 -20.86 -28.56 10.58
CA ARG A 146 -20.97 -29.87 9.91
C ARG A 146 -21.36 -29.76 8.43
N SER A 147 -22.21 -28.79 8.08
CA SER A 147 -22.67 -28.53 6.71
C SER A 147 -21.66 -27.78 5.85
N PHE A 148 -20.56 -27.29 6.43
CA PHE A 148 -19.50 -26.56 5.74
C PHE A 148 -18.17 -26.87 6.44
N PRO A 149 -17.59 -28.06 6.22
CA PRO A 149 -16.42 -28.52 6.93
C PRO A 149 -15.20 -27.65 6.63
N VAL A 150 -14.34 -27.48 7.63
CA VAL A 150 -13.05 -26.80 7.51
C VAL A 150 -11.93 -27.76 7.91
N TYR A 151 -10.88 -27.77 7.13
CA TYR A 151 -9.66 -28.53 7.38
C TYR A 151 -8.54 -27.60 7.83
N THR A 152 -7.60 -28.10 8.63
CA THR A 152 -6.42 -27.31 8.96
C THR A 152 -5.37 -27.40 7.85
N LEU A 153 -4.46 -26.42 7.81
CA LEU A 153 -3.32 -26.46 6.89
C LEU A 153 -2.51 -27.76 7.07
N GLU A 154 -2.30 -28.19 8.33
CA GLU A 154 -1.60 -29.40 8.68
C GLU A 154 -2.30 -30.67 8.17
N GLN A 155 -3.63 -30.71 8.23
CA GLN A 155 -4.40 -31.83 7.70
C GLN A 155 -4.27 -31.95 6.18
N VAL A 156 -4.39 -30.83 5.45
CA VAL A 156 -4.27 -30.80 3.99
C VAL A 156 -2.84 -31.10 3.54
N SER A 157 -1.84 -30.58 4.26
CA SER A 157 -0.43 -30.85 3.98
C SER A 157 0.01 -32.25 4.40
N GLU A 158 -0.85 -32.99 5.12
CA GLU A 158 -0.46 -34.26 5.76
C GLU A 158 0.84 -34.12 6.55
N THR A 159 0.92 -33.07 7.38
CA THR A 159 2.09 -32.76 8.20
C THR A 159 2.38 -33.94 9.16
N GLY A 160 3.56 -34.51 9.10
CA GLY A 160 3.91 -35.74 9.81
C GLY A 160 4.07 -36.96 8.88
N THR A 161 3.56 -36.90 7.66
CA THR A 161 3.87 -37.88 6.61
C THR A 161 5.00 -37.32 5.74
N PRO A 162 6.20 -37.91 5.73
CA PRO A 162 7.29 -37.45 4.89
C PRO A 162 6.89 -37.38 3.41
N LEU A 163 7.39 -36.39 2.70
CA LEU A 163 7.22 -36.31 1.26
C LEU A 163 8.02 -37.45 0.62
N SER A 164 7.38 -38.28 -0.20
CA SER A 164 8.10 -39.31 -0.95
C SER A 164 8.95 -38.70 -2.06
N ASP A 165 10.00 -39.41 -2.49
CA ASP A 165 10.82 -38.97 -3.63
C ASP A 165 9.96 -38.85 -4.91
N ALA A 166 8.97 -39.73 -5.10
CA ALA A 166 8.05 -39.68 -6.21
C ALA A 166 7.16 -38.39 -6.18
N ASP A 167 6.58 -38.05 -5.02
CA ASP A 167 5.79 -36.82 -4.89
C ASP A 167 6.63 -35.59 -5.17
N ARG A 168 7.86 -35.56 -4.61
CA ARG A 168 8.81 -34.47 -4.84
C ARG A 168 9.12 -34.32 -6.31
N GLN A 169 9.50 -35.42 -6.97
CA GLN A 169 9.85 -35.43 -8.39
C GLN A 169 8.67 -34.92 -9.23
N GLU A 170 7.47 -35.40 -8.96
CA GLU A 170 6.29 -35.02 -9.74
C GLU A 170 5.94 -33.53 -9.58
N ILE A 171 6.07 -32.96 -8.36
CA ILE A 171 5.84 -31.54 -8.14
C ILE A 171 6.95 -30.71 -8.80
N GLU A 172 8.22 -31.11 -8.68
CA GLU A 172 9.35 -30.41 -9.31
C GLU A 172 9.26 -30.47 -10.86
N GLU A 173 8.82 -31.56 -11.43
CA GLU A 173 8.51 -31.65 -12.88
C GLU A 173 7.36 -30.72 -13.27
N GLN A 174 6.34 -30.57 -12.43
CA GLN A 174 5.27 -29.59 -12.67
C GLN A 174 5.80 -28.17 -12.63
N ILE A 175 6.67 -27.83 -11.67
CA ILE A 175 7.34 -26.53 -11.60
C ILE A 175 8.12 -26.22 -12.89
N ASP A 176 8.79 -27.23 -13.47
CA ASP A 176 9.56 -27.09 -14.73
C ASP A 176 8.68 -26.92 -15.98
N ARG A 177 7.41 -27.34 -15.93
CA ARG A 177 6.43 -27.14 -17.01
C ARG A 177 5.86 -25.72 -17.00
N ILE A 178 5.89 -25.01 -15.88
CA ILE A 178 5.37 -23.64 -15.78
C ILE A 178 6.23 -22.71 -16.64
N THR A 179 5.58 -21.86 -17.41
CA THR A 179 6.21 -20.87 -18.28
C THR A 179 5.99 -19.46 -17.78
N GLN A 180 6.75 -18.51 -18.33
CA GLN A 180 6.58 -17.10 -17.99
C GLN A 180 5.22 -16.53 -18.43
N ASP A 181 4.56 -17.14 -19.39
CA ASP A 181 3.27 -16.69 -19.92
C ASP A 181 2.07 -17.26 -19.15
N ASP A 182 2.30 -18.22 -18.23
CA ASP A 182 1.23 -18.76 -17.39
C ASP A 182 0.74 -17.72 -16.38
N ILE A 183 -0.58 -17.73 -16.16
CA ILE A 183 -1.23 -16.84 -15.20
C ILE A 183 -0.85 -17.25 -13.78
N ILE A 184 -0.28 -16.32 -13.02
CA ILE A 184 0.09 -16.55 -11.62
C ILE A 184 -1.05 -16.16 -10.66
N THR A 185 -1.83 -15.14 -11.03
CA THR A 185 -2.84 -14.58 -10.10
C THR A 185 -3.93 -13.82 -10.81
N ILE A 186 -5.10 -13.76 -10.16
CA ILE A 186 -6.20 -12.85 -10.50
C ILE A 186 -6.41 -11.92 -9.30
N ILE A 187 -6.04 -10.65 -9.43
CA ILE A 187 -6.19 -9.67 -8.34
C ILE A 187 -7.41 -8.80 -8.61
N TYR A 188 -8.36 -8.81 -7.69
CA TYR A 188 -9.59 -8.02 -7.80
C TYR A 188 -9.38 -6.59 -7.31
N THR A 189 -9.64 -5.62 -8.20
CA THR A 189 -9.59 -4.19 -7.90
C THR A 189 -10.99 -3.62 -7.85
N SER A 190 -11.25 -2.71 -6.90
CA SER A 190 -12.49 -1.94 -6.87
C SER A 190 -12.47 -0.94 -8.02
N GLY A 191 -13.07 -1.30 -9.15
CA GLY A 191 -13.26 -0.39 -10.27
C GLY A 191 -14.14 0.80 -9.89
N THR A 192 -14.05 1.88 -10.67
CA THR A 192 -14.90 3.08 -10.52
C THR A 192 -16.40 2.80 -10.71
N THR A 193 -16.75 1.67 -11.32
CA THR A 193 -18.13 1.21 -11.56
C THR A 193 -18.76 0.48 -10.36
N GLY A 194 -18.01 0.22 -9.29
CA GLY A 194 -18.49 -0.44 -8.07
C GLY A 194 -18.36 -1.97 -8.07
N VAL A 195 -18.33 -2.63 -9.22
CA VAL A 195 -18.10 -4.09 -9.32
C VAL A 195 -16.60 -4.35 -9.49
N PRO A 196 -15.96 -5.17 -8.62
CA PRO A 196 -14.54 -5.45 -8.74
C PRO A 196 -14.19 -6.17 -10.05
N LYS A 197 -13.12 -5.73 -10.73
CA LYS A 197 -12.57 -6.37 -11.92
C LYS A 197 -11.37 -7.23 -11.53
N GLY A 198 -11.27 -8.45 -12.06
CA GLY A 198 -10.16 -9.36 -11.84
C GLY A 198 -9.02 -9.11 -12.83
N VAL A 199 -7.90 -8.58 -12.38
CA VAL A 199 -6.72 -8.32 -13.21
C VAL A 199 -5.92 -9.61 -13.38
N LEU A 200 -5.68 -10.01 -14.61
CA LEU A 200 -4.88 -11.20 -14.98
C LEU A 200 -3.39 -10.84 -15.08
N LEU A 201 -2.57 -11.41 -14.20
CA LEU A 201 -1.12 -11.25 -14.24
C LEU A 201 -0.42 -12.59 -14.48
N THR A 202 0.61 -12.57 -15.35
CA THR A 202 1.44 -13.72 -15.65
C THR A 202 2.68 -13.80 -14.76
N GLN A 203 3.38 -14.92 -14.78
CA GLN A 203 4.70 -15.09 -14.17
C GLN A 203 5.65 -14.00 -14.69
N ARG A 204 5.68 -13.75 -16.00
CA ARG A 204 6.49 -12.72 -16.66
C ARG A 204 6.22 -11.33 -16.10
N ASN A 205 4.94 -10.92 -16.02
CA ASN A 205 4.59 -9.58 -15.55
C ASN A 205 5.18 -9.29 -14.16
N VAL A 206 5.03 -10.24 -13.23
CA VAL A 206 5.49 -10.11 -11.85
C VAL A 206 7.02 -10.19 -11.73
N MET A 207 7.63 -11.17 -12.42
CA MET A 207 9.09 -11.38 -12.38
C MET A 207 9.86 -10.18 -12.95
N ILE A 208 9.42 -9.67 -14.10
CA ILE A 208 10.02 -8.47 -14.73
C ILE A 208 9.90 -7.27 -13.80
N ASN A 209 8.73 -7.06 -13.23
CA ASN A 209 8.50 -5.91 -12.35
C ASN A 209 9.39 -5.98 -11.10
N ALA A 210 9.53 -7.15 -10.48
CA ALA A 210 10.42 -7.36 -9.35
C ALA A 210 11.90 -7.15 -9.71
N GLU A 211 12.36 -7.65 -10.87
CA GLU A 211 13.76 -7.49 -11.29
C GLU A 211 14.08 -6.06 -11.71
N TYR A 212 13.23 -5.44 -12.55
CA TYR A 212 13.50 -4.10 -13.05
C TYR A 212 13.32 -3.04 -11.96
N GLY A 213 12.34 -3.24 -11.06
CA GLY A 213 12.19 -2.39 -9.89
C GLY A 213 13.40 -2.43 -8.96
N ALA A 214 13.92 -3.63 -8.71
CA ALA A 214 15.14 -3.83 -7.93
C ALA A 214 16.37 -3.17 -8.58
N ALA A 215 16.52 -3.35 -9.90
CA ALA A 215 17.61 -2.75 -10.66
C ALA A 215 17.54 -1.21 -10.67
N GLN A 216 16.33 -0.65 -10.83
CA GLN A 216 16.09 0.79 -10.85
C GLN A 216 16.42 1.46 -9.50
N LEU A 217 16.16 0.79 -8.37
CA LEU A 217 16.54 1.29 -7.05
C LEU A 217 18.06 1.53 -6.94
N GLY A 218 18.88 0.76 -7.66
CA GLY A 218 20.34 0.84 -7.59
C GLY A 218 20.91 0.38 -6.25
N ILE A 219 20.16 -0.41 -5.48
CA ILE A 219 20.55 -0.94 -4.17
C ILE A 219 20.55 -2.47 -4.25
N PRO A 220 21.63 -3.15 -3.81
CA PRO A 220 21.65 -4.61 -3.77
C PRO A 220 20.52 -5.16 -2.91
N LEU A 221 19.67 -6.04 -3.46
CA LEU A 221 18.61 -6.69 -2.70
C LEU A 221 19.08 -7.93 -1.95
N LYS A 222 20.27 -8.45 -2.23
CA LYS A 222 20.83 -9.60 -1.51
C LYS A 222 21.09 -9.27 -0.05
N GLU A 223 20.79 -10.22 0.83
CA GLU A 223 21.02 -10.12 2.28
C GLU A 223 20.20 -9.01 2.98
N GLN A 224 19.13 -8.55 2.33
CA GLN A 224 18.19 -7.64 2.96
C GLN A 224 17.28 -8.37 3.96
N THR A 225 16.80 -7.63 4.93
CA THR A 225 15.71 -8.03 5.83
C THR A 225 14.55 -7.08 5.61
N ALA A 226 13.48 -7.54 5.01
CA ALA A 226 12.27 -6.76 4.79
C ALA A 226 11.26 -7.01 5.93
N LEU A 227 10.55 -5.97 6.37
CA LEU A 227 9.37 -6.11 7.22
C LEU A 227 8.12 -5.84 6.38
N SER A 228 7.28 -6.87 6.24
CA SER A 228 6.05 -6.86 5.48
C SER A 228 4.85 -6.57 6.38
N PHE A 229 4.10 -5.50 6.11
CA PHE A 229 2.91 -5.12 6.86
C PHE A 229 1.74 -4.72 5.96
N LEU A 230 2.01 -4.35 4.71
CA LEU A 230 0.95 -4.10 3.73
C LEU A 230 0.32 -5.43 3.30
N PRO A 231 -0.97 -5.47 2.94
CA PRO A 231 -1.63 -6.71 2.57
C PRO A 231 -0.96 -7.43 1.38
N LEU A 232 -0.61 -8.70 1.53
CA LEU A 232 -0.12 -9.55 0.43
C LEU A 232 -1.19 -9.77 -0.66
N SER A 233 -2.44 -9.47 -0.34
CA SER A 233 -3.53 -9.42 -1.33
C SER A 233 -3.39 -8.22 -2.29
N HIS A 234 -2.54 -7.25 -1.99
CA HIS A 234 -2.26 -6.10 -2.83
C HIS A 234 -0.97 -6.31 -3.62
N VAL A 235 -1.01 -6.02 -4.92
CA VAL A 235 0.12 -6.24 -5.84
C VAL A 235 1.41 -5.53 -5.41
N LEU A 236 1.32 -4.34 -4.78
CA LEU A 236 2.50 -3.58 -4.33
C LEU A 236 3.34 -4.37 -3.33
N GLU A 237 2.71 -4.90 -2.28
CA GLU A 237 3.42 -5.71 -1.29
C GLU A 237 3.82 -7.05 -1.86
N ARG A 238 2.90 -7.70 -2.61
CA ARG A 238 3.14 -9.03 -3.15
C ARG A 238 4.29 -9.07 -4.15
N THR A 239 4.40 -8.10 -5.05
CA THR A 239 5.51 -8.03 -6.01
C THR A 239 6.74 -7.36 -5.41
N GLY A 240 6.59 -6.12 -4.88
CA GLY A 240 7.72 -5.29 -4.45
C GLY A 240 8.31 -5.68 -3.09
N GLY A 241 7.47 -6.13 -2.16
CA GLY A 241 7.90 -6.56 -0.83
C GLY A 241 8.22 -8.05 -0.76
N TYR A 242 7.26 -8.89 -1.13
CA TYR A 242 7.30 -10.32 -0.90
C TYR A 242 8.11 -11.08 -1.98
N TYR A 243 7.67 -11.05 -3.24
CA TYR A 243 8.39 -11.77 -4.29
C TYR A 243 9.78 -11.21 -4.54
N ALA A 244 9.94 -9.87 -4.63
CA ALA A 244 11.25 -9.26 -4.84
C ALA A 244 12.26 -9.65 -3.75
N THR A 245 11.81 -9.73 -2.50
CA THR A 245 12.66 -10.17 -1.38
C THR A 245 13.05 -11.64 -1.48
N LEU A 246 12.06 -12.54 -1.60
CA LEU A 246 12.31 -13.98 -1.59
C LEU A 246 13.08 -14.45 -2.83
N MET A 247 12.78 -13.90 -4.02
CA MET A 247 13.49 -14.26 -5.24
C MET A 247 14.97 -13.83 -5.24
N ASN A 248 15.33 -12.82 -4.46
CA ASN A 248 16.73 -12.41 -4.29
C ASN A 248 17.47 -13.16 -3.16
N GLY A 249 16.88 -14.21 -2.58
CA GLY A 249 17.48 -14.97 -1.49
C GLY A 249 17.60 -14.19 -0.17
N SER A 250 16.72 -13.20 0.03
CA SER A 250 16.66 -12.31 1.19
C SER A 250 15.58 -12.74 2.18
N HIS A 251 15.59 -12.13 3.35
CA HIS A 251 14.71 -12.46 4.47
C HIS A 251 13.50 -11.51 4.51
N ILE A 252 12.29 -12.07 4.69
CA ILE A 252 11.07 -11.31 4.94
C ILE A 252 10.49 -11.67 6.32
N ALA A 253 10.16 -10.65 7.12
CA ALA A 253 9.43 -10.81 8.38
C ALA A 253 8.00 -10.27 8.22
N PHE A 254 7.00 -11.03 8.67
CA PHE A 254 5.61 -10.56 8.68
C PHE A 254 5.29 -9.85 9.98
N ALA A 255 4.88 -8.58 9.89
CA ALA A 255 4.40 -7.82 11.04
C ALA A 255 3.11 -8.45 11.61
N GLU A 256 2.89 -8.31 12.91
CA GLU A 256 1.68 -8.81 13.57
C GLU A 256 0.41 -8.13 13.04
N SER A 257 0.51 -6.84 12.81
CA SER A 257 -0.56 -6.01 12.24
C SER A 257 -0.03 -4.64 11.81
N PRO A 258 -0.77 -3.89 10.98
CA PRO A 258 -0.38 -2.52 10.61
C PRO A 258 -0.27 -1.55 11.82
N VAL A 259 -0.99 -1.82 12.91
CA VAL A 259 -0.92 -1.00 14.14
C VAL A 259 0.41 -1.24 14.88
N LYS A 260 0.91 -2.48 14.86
CA LYS A 260 2.14 -2.91 15.54
C LYS A 260 3.43 -2.69 14.71
N VAL A 261 3.33 -2.09 13.53
CA VAL A 261 4.46 -2.01 12.59
C VAL A 261 5.69 -1.32 13.20
N ILE A 262 5.52 -0.23 13.96
CA ILE A 262 6.65 0.50 14.57
C ILE A 262 7.33 -0.35 15.66
N GLU A 263 6.56 -1.06 16.49
CA GLU A 263 7.09 -1.99 17.48
C GLU A 263 7.86 -3.13 16.81
N ASN A 264 7.27 -3.71 15.76
CA ASN A 264 7.92 -4.79 15.01
C ASN A 264 9.16 -4.33 14.23
N MET A 265 9.25 -3.05 13.80
CA MET A 265 10.48 -2.47 13.24
C MET A 265 11.62 -2.50 14.28
N ALA A 266 11.34 -2.16 15.53
CA ALA A 266 12.36 -2.20 16.59
C ALA A 266 12.81 -3.64 16.91
N GLU A 267 11.91 -4.62 16.85
CA GLU A 267 12.19 -6.04 17.13
C GLU A 267 12.94 -6.73 15.98
N VAL A 268 12.43 -6.61 14.75
CA VAL A 268 12.98 -7.27 13.55
C VAL A 268 14.25 -6.57 13.07
N ARG A 269 14.35 -5.25 13.27
CA ARG A 269 15.43 -4.40 12.78
C ARG A 269 15.62 -4.54 11.26
N PRO A 270 14.60 -4.26 10.45
CA PRO A 270 14.65 -4.44 9.01
C PRO A 270 15.68 -3.52 8.37
N THR A 271 16.14 -3.88 7.16
CA THR A 271 17.02 -3.05 6.35
C THR A 271 16.24 -2.29 5.27
N CYS A 272 15.08 -2.81 4.87
CA CYS A 272 14.20 -2.18 3.89
C CYS A 272 12.73 -2.46 4.18
N MET A 273 11.85 -1.61 3.63
CA MET A 273 10.41 -1.81 3.72
C MET A 273 9.70 -1.24 2.50
N VAL A 274 8.67 -1.94 2.03
CA VAL A 274 7.65 -1.36 1.16
C VAL A 274 6.58 -0.71 2.03
N SER A 275 6.16 0.49 1.68
CA SER A 275 5.24 1.27 2.49
C SER A 275 4.32 2.16 1.66
N VAL A 276 3.43 2.84 2.35
CA VAL A 276 2.48 3.83 1.82
C VAL A 276 2.64 5.15 2.58
N PRO A 277 2.20 6.29 2.02
CA PRO A 277 2.37 7.62 2.63
C PRO A 277 1.96 7.72 4.09
N ARG A 278 0.89 7.05 4.49
CA ARG A 278 0.35 7.09 5.86
C ARG A 278 1.35 6.72 6.95
N LEU A 279 2.30 5.81 6.67
CA LEU A 279 3.36 5.48 7.64
C LEU A 279 4.29 6.68 7.84
N PHE A 280 4.69 7.34 6.77
CA PHE A 280 5.61 8.48 6.82
C PHE A 280 4.96 9.71 7.43
N GLU A 281 3.67 9.94 7.16
CA GLU A 281 2.85 10.98 7.82
C GLU A 281 2.86 10.78 9.34
N LYS A 282 2.63 9.54 9.82
CA LYS A 282 2.69 9.19 11.24
C LYS A 282 4.09 9.37 11.85
N ILE A 283 5.14 8.96 11.13
CA ILE A 283 6.52 9.13 11.58
C ILE A 283 6.84 10.63 11.72
N TYR A 284 6.51 11.42 10.70
CA TYR A 284 6.72 12.86 10.67
C TYR A 284 6.01 13.54 11.85
N ALA A 285 4.72 13.29 12.00
CA ALA A 285 3.91 13.85 13.09
C ALA A 285 4.48 13.51 14.48
N LYS A 286 4.80 12.22 14.74
CA LYS A 286 5.37 11.78 16.02
C LYS A 286 6.74 12.38 16.34
N VAL A 287 7.58 12.59 15.33
CA VAL A 287 8.89 13.23 15.56
C VAL A 287 8.69 14.70 15.95
N TYR A 288 7.84 15.46 15.23
CA TYR A 288 7.60 16.86 15.53
C TYR A 288 6.86 17.07 16.85
N GLU A 289 5.91 16.21 17.19
CA GLU A 289 5.26 16.18 18.51
C GLU A 289 6.29 15.99 19.62
N GLY A 290 7.13 14.96 19.51
CA GLY A 290 8.19 14.72 20.49
C GLY A 290 9.20 15.88 20.61
N VAL A 291 9.47 16.58 19.51
CA VAL A 291 10.32 17.79 19.52
C VAL A 291 9.60 18.93 20.24
N GLY A 292 8.30 19.13 20.03
CA GLY A 292 7.50 20.16 20.70
C GLY A 292 7.53 20.04 22.24
N GLN A 293 7.62 18.82 22.75
CA GLN A 293 7.72 18.51 24.18
C GLN A 293 9.13 18.68 24.77
N MET A 294 10.17 18.93 23.93
CA MET A 294 11.54 19.11 24.40
C MET A 294 11.80 20.53 24.93
N PRO A 295 12.81 20.72 25.82
CA PRO A 295 13.26 22.04 26.20
C PRO A 295 13.65 22.90 24.98
N PRO A 296 13.42 24.24 25.02
CA PRO A 296 13.65 25.15 23.88
C PRO A 296 15.05 25.05 23.25
N ALA A 297 16.08 24.80 24.06
CA ALA A 297 17.44 24.62 23.56
C ALA A 297 17.56 23.37 22.65
N ARG A 298 16.90 22.26 22.99
CA ARG A 298 16.90 21.04 22.16
C ARG A 298 16.06 21.21 20.90
N GLN A 299 14.95 21.93 20.96
CA GLN A 299 14.15 22.30 19.80
C GLN A 299 15.00 23.10 18.79
N LYS A 300 15.76 24.11 19.27
CA LYS A 300 16.67 24.88 18.40
C LYS A 300 17.73 23.99 17.72
N ILE A 301 18.31 23.03 18.47
CA ILE A 301 19.28 22.07 17.90
C ILE A 301 18.62 21.22 16.82
N PHE A 302 17.40 20.72 17.05
CA PHE A 302 16.65 19.94 16.06
C PHE A 302 16.38 20.76 14.78
N HIS A 303 15.86 21.99 14.92
CA HIS A 303 15.60 22.84 13.74
C HIS A 303 16.88 23.17 12.96
N LYS A 304 18.00 23.42 13.67
CA LYS A 304 19.29 23.62 12.99
C LYS A 304 19.80 22.36 12.31
N ALA A 305 19.56 21.18 12.91
CA ALA A 305 19.89 19.90 12.28
C ALA A 305 19.10 19.70 10.97
N ILE A 306 17.80 20.01 10.97
CA ILE A 306 16.95 19.94 9.77
C ILE A 306 17.43 20.88 8.67
N GLU A 307 17.80 22.13 9.01
CA GLU A 307 18.33 23.10 8.05
C GLU A 307 19.63 22.59 7.39
N VAL A 308 20.60 22.15 8.20
CA VAL A 308 21.87 21.58 7.70
C VAL A 308 21.61 20.29 6.89
N GLY A 309 20.69 19.46 7.36
CA GLY A 309 20.32 18.23 6.66
C GLY A 309 19.68 18.50 5.30
N ARG A 310 18.82 19.51 5.19
CA ARG A 310 18.22 19.93 3.92
C ARG A 310 19.26 20.38 2.90
N GLU A 311 20.20 21.22 3.32
CA GLU A 311 21.30 21.68 2.45
C GLU A 311 22.18 20.49 2.02
N TYR A 312 22.50 19.59 2.96
CA TYR A 312 23.30 18.39 2.68
C TYR A 312 22.62 17.47 1.66
N VAL A 313 21.33 17.19 1.85
CA VAL A 313 20.55 16.31 0.95
C VAL A 313 20.44 16.95 -0.44
N ASN A 314 20.16 18.26 -0.51
CA ASN A 314 20.08 18.99 -1.77
C ASN A 314 21.41 18.91 -2.54
N LYS A 315 22.53 19.28 -1.92
CA LYS A 315 23.84 19.24 -2.57
C LYS A 315 24.24 17.83 -2.97
N LYS A 316 24.04 16.85 -2.10
CA LYS A 316 24.52 15.48 -2.35
C LYS A 316 23.70 14.73 -3.40
N TYR A 317 22.37 14.86 -3.37
CA TYR A 317 21.48 13.98 -4.12
C TYR A 317 20.69 14.68 -5.25
N ILE A 318 20.58 16.02 -5.20
CA ILE A 318 19.82 16.78 -6.20
C ILE A 318 20.76 17.53 -7.15
N THR A 319 21.69 18.37 -6.61
CA THR A 319 22.56 19.19 -7.46
C THR A 319 23.92 18.56 -7.75
N GLY A 320 24.36 17.59 -6.95
CA GLY A 320 25.69 16.97 -7.08
C GLY A 320 26.87 17.88 -6.68
N GLU A 321 26.61 18.96 -5.92
CA GLU A 321 27.60 19.92 -5.49
C GLU A 321 28.55 19.37 -4.41
N PRO A 322 29.80 19.88 -4.34
CA PRO A 322 30.75 19.51 -3.29
C PRO A 322 30.22 19.87 -1.88
N LEU A 323 30.36 18.95 -0.95
CA LEU A 323 29.83 19.11 0.42
C LEU A 323 30.74 19.92 1.35
N GLY A 324 32.08 19.87 1.17
CA GLY A 324 33.03 20.59 2.01
C GLY A 324 32.77 20.39 3.53
N LEU A 325 32.77 21.51 4.28
CA LEU A 325 32.48 21.50 5.73
C LEU A 325 31.06 21.03 6.10
N LEU A 326 30.12 21.13 5.15
CA LEU A 326 28.74 20.71 5.36
C LEU A 326 28.65 19.20 5.69
N ALA A 327 29.53 18.38 5.12
CA ALA A 327 29.58 16.95 5.43
C ALA A 327 29.92 16.68 6.91
N LEU A 328 30.84 17.46 7.49
CA LEU A 328 31.18 17.36 8.91
C LEU A 328 30.04 17.84 9.82
N GLN A 329 29.41 18.95 9.45
CA GLN A 329 28.23 19.47 10.17
C GLN A 329 27.08 18.46 10.16
N TYR A 330 26.77 17.90 9.00
CA TYR A 330 25.73 16.86 8.89
C TYR A 330 26.07 15.64 9.75
N LYS A 331 27.32 15.13 9.71
CA LYS A 331 27.77 14.00 10.54
C LYS A 331 27.63 14.27 12.03
N LEU A 332 27.89 15.51 12.47
CA LEU A 332 27.67 15.91 13.87
C LEU A 332 26.18 15.83 14.24
N PHE A 333 25.29 16.46 13.45
CA PHE A 333 23.85 16.43 13.69
C PHE A 333 23.25 15.03 13.50
N ASP A 334 23.79 14.22 12.60
CA ASP A 334 23.41 12.82 12.47
C ASP A 334 23.63 12.07 13.78
N ARG A 335 24.80 12.21 14.41
CA ARG A 335 25.11 11.58 15.69
C ARG A 335 24.25 12.11 16.85
N LEU A 336 23.99 13.42 16.89
CA LEU A 336 23.28 14.07 18.00
C LEU A 336 21.76 13.91 17.91
N VAL A 337 21.20 13.87 16.69
CA VAL A 337 19.76 13.97 16.44
C VAL A 337 19.26 12.78 15.62
N PHE A 338 19.74 12.63 14.37
CA PHE A 338 19.09 11.73 13.40
C PHE A 338 19.29 10.24 13.74
N SER A 339 20.47 9.83 14.23
CA SER A 339 20.69 8.44 14.66
C SER A 339 19.70 8.00 15.74
N LYS A 340 19.38 8.90 16.69
CA LYS A 340 18.43 8.62 17.77
C LYS A 340 16.99 8.43 17.27
N ILE A 341 16.65 9.13 16.19
CA ILE A 341 15.36 8.93 15.51
C ILE A 341 15.36 7.57 14.81
N ARG A 342 16.43 7.24 14.06
CA ARG A 342 16.53 5.94 13.37
C ARG A 342 16.57 4.74 14.30
N GLU A 343 17.18 4.88 15.49
CA GLU A 343 17.21 3.82 16.51
C GLU A 343 15.81 3.36 16.92
N ARG A 344 14.82 4.24 16.95
CA ARG A 344 13.42 3.90 17.25
C ARG A 344 12.79 2.96 16.20
N PHE A 345 13.37 2.91 15.01
CA PHE A 345 12.96 2.05 13.90
C PHE A 345 13.92 0.87 13.70
N GLY A 346 14.65 0.47 14.75
CA GLY A 346 15.59 -0.65 14.74
C GLY A 346 17.01 -0.33 14.28
N GLY A 347 17.28 0.91 13.80
CA GLY A 347 18.62 1.43 13.51
C GLY A 347 19.34 0.81 12.31
N ARG A 348 18.70 -0.10 11.55
CA ARG A 348 19.30 -0.78 10.38
C ARG A 348 18.67 -0.41 9.04
N LEU A 349 17.55 0.30 9.05
CA LEU A 349 16.86 0.71 7.84
C LEU A 349 17.77 1.55 6.94
N THR A 350 17.87 1.17 5.69
CA THR A 350 18.67 1.84 4.66
C THR A 350 17.78 2.55 3.64
N TYR A 351 16.56 2.06 3.40
CA TYR A 351 15.60 2.69 2.50
C TYR A 351 14.16 2.20 2.70
N PHE A 352 13.24 2.99 2.18
CA PHE A 352 11.86 2.61 1.95
C PHE A 352 11.52 2.71 0.45
N LEU A 353 10.63 1.83 0.00
CA LEU A 353 9.92 1.98 -1.26
C LEU A 353 8.48 2.42 -0.96
N CYS A 354 8.08 3.59 -1.45
CA CYS A 354 6.74 4.15 -1.24
C CYS A 354 5.92 4.08 -2.52
N GLY A 355 4.72 3.54 -2.42
CA GLY A 355 3.78 3.48 -3.54
C GLY A 355 2.33 3.54 -3.09
N GLY A 356 1.44 3.36 -4.05
CA GLY A 356 0.01 3.23 -3.78
C GLY A 356 -0.76 4.55 -3.64
N ALA A 357 -0.13 5.63 -3.19
CA ALA A 357 -0.67 6.99 -3.15
C ALA A 357 0.48 8.01 -3.21
N PRO A 358 0.22 9.29 -3.56
CA PRO A 358 1.26 10.31 -3.55
C PRO A 358 1.78 10.58 -2.13
N LEU A 359 3.10 10.62 -2.00
CA LEU A 359 3.77 11.08 -0.78
C LEU A 359 4.04 12.59 -0.88
N ASP A 360 3.72 13.32 0.19
CA ASP A 360 4.02 14.75 0.24
C ASP A 360 5.53 15.00 0.15
N LYS A 361 5.92 16.02 -0.65
CA LYS A 361 7.30 16.40 -0.89
C LYS A 361 8.07 16.71 0.39
N THR A 362 7.45 17.43 1.32
CA THR A 362 8.05 17.84 2.59
C THR A 362 8.36 16.65 3.47
N ILE A 363 7.44 15.68 3.52
CA ILE A 363 7.62 14.44 4.26
C ILE A 363 8.71 13.59 3.61
N CYS A 364 8.70 13.47 2.28
CA CYS A 364 9.73 12.75 1.54
C CYS A 364 11.11 13.34 1.82
N GLU A 365 11.27 14.66 1.67
CA GLU A 365 12.52 15.39 1.97
C GLU A 365 12.96 15.17 3.42
N PHE A 366 12.03 15.28 4.39
CA PHE A 366 12.32 15.04 5.80
C PHE A 366 12.89 13.63 6.04
N MET A 367 12.32 12.61 5.43
CA MET A 367 12.82 11.24 5.56
C MET A 367 14.25 11.11 5.02
N TRP A 368 14.58 11.76 3.91
CA TRP A 368 15.95 11.81 3.40
C TRP A 368 16.90 12.55 4.34
N ILE A 369 16.45 13.67 4.93
CA ILE A 369 17.21 14.47 5.90
C ILE A 369 17.64 13.64 7.11
N ILE A 370 16.72 12.84 7.67
CA ILE A 370 17.01 11.99 8.83
C ILE A 370 17.76 10.69 8.50
N GLY A 371 18.15 10.51 7.21
CA GLY A 371 18.91 9.34 6.75
C GLY A 371 18.07 8.07 6.56
N LEU A 372 16.80 8.21 6.30
CA LEU A 372 15.84 7.14 5.94
C LEU A 372 15.25 7.41 4.55
N PRO A 373 16.03 7.28 3.46
CA PRO A 373 15.59 7.63 2.12
C PRO A 373 14.34 6.87 1.71
N VAL A 374 13.39 7.58 1.12
CA VAL A 374 12.17 7.04 0.54
C VAL A 374 12.24 7.16 -0.96
N PHE A 375 12.16 6.03 -1.66
CA PHE A 375 12.07 5.97 -3.11
C PHE A 375 10.60 5.85 -3.49
N ASN A 376 10.11 6.80 -4.27
CA ASN A 376 8.74 6.80 -4.74
C ASN A 376 8.61 5.89 -5.97
N GLY A 377 7.52 5.14 -6.04
CA GLY A 377 7.12 4.36 -7.20
C GLY A 377 5.66 4.58 -7.56
N TYR A 378 5.35 4.51 -8.85
CA TYR A 378 3.99 4.63 -9.36
C TYR A 378 3.63 3.45 -10.25
N GLY A 379 2.37 3.07 -10.13
CA GLY A 379 1.74 2.07 -10.97
C GLY A 379 0.42 1.57 -10.37
N LEU A 380 -0.13 0.55 -11.02
CA LEU A 380 -1.46 0.02 -10.76
C LEU A 380 -1.39 -1.51 -10.63
N THR A 381 -2.48 -2.15 -10.24
CA THR A 381 -2.58 -3.61 -10.27
C THR A 381 -2.35 -4.12 -11.70
N GLU A 382 -2.89 -3.40 -12.66
CA GLU A 382 -2.80 -3.66 -14.10
C GLU A 382 -1.36 -3.56 -14.66
N THR A 383 -0.41 -3.08 -13.85
CA THR A 383 1.01 -2.90 -14.26
C THR A 383 2.02 -3.61 -13.34
N SER A 384 1.59 -4.49 -12.46
CA SER A 384 2.31 -5.55 -11.70
C SER A 384 3.33 -5.16 -10.60
N PRO A 385 3.33 -4.07 -9.86
CA PRO A 385 2.54 -2.85 -9.98
C PRO A 385 3.24 -1.72 -10.75
N ALA A 386 4.60 -1.64 -10.75
CA ALA A 386 5.34 -0.43 -11.04
C ALA A 386 5.51 -0.15 -12.55
N LEU A 387 5.25 1.07 -12.93
CA LEU A 387 5.65 1.67 -14.22
C LEU A 387 6.90 2.53 -14.05
N THR A 388 7.01 3.23 -12.91
CA THR A 388 8.12 4.10 -12.59
C THR A 388 8.58 3.88 -11.16
N ILE A 389 9.87 4.07 -10.90
CA ILE A 389 10.47 4.06 -9.56
C ILE A 389 11.59 5.11 -9.55
N SER A 390 11.73 5.88 -8.47
CA SER A 390 12.92 6.65 -8.19
C SER A 390 14.04 5.72 -7.67
N GLY A 391 15.31 6.13 -7.84
CA GLY A 391 16.45 5.31 -7.45
C GLY A 391 17.65 6.17 -7.07
N VAL A 392 18.74 5.51 -6.68
CA VAL A 392 20.00 6.19 -6.36
C VAL A 392 20.46 6.99 -7.58
N GLY A 393 20.74 8.30 -7.39
CA GLY A 393 21.09 9.20 -8.48
C GLY A 393 19.91 9.72 -9.33
N MET A 394 18.68 9.31 -9.02
CA MET A 394 17.46 9.73 -9.69
C MET A 394 16.42 10.19 -8.65
N VAL A 395 16.70 11.29 -7.95
CA VAL A 395 15.90 11.77 -6.83
C VAL A 395 15.24 13.11 -7.17
N ARG A 396 13.90 13.13 -7.10
CA ARG A 396 13.05 14.32 -7.06
C ARG A 396 11.93 14.00 -6.07
N PHE A 397 11.78 14.79 -5.02
CA PHE A 397 10.89 14.46 -3.89
C PHE A 397 9.40 14.47 -4.24
N ASP A 398 9.03 15.20 -5.26
CA ASP A 398 7.68 15.34 -5.81
C ASP A 398 7.41 14.48 -7.05
N SER A 399 8.42 13.73 -7.51
CA SER A 399 8.31 12.81 -8.65
C SER A 399 8.14 11.36 -8.19
N VAL A 400 7.53 10.56 -9.03
CA VAL A 400 7.44 9.09 -8.87
C VAL A 400 8.56 8.35 -9.61
N GLY A 401 9.63 9.07 -9.97
CA GLY A 401 10.81 8.52 -10.65
C GLY A 401 10.66 8.50 -12.17
N LYS A 402 11.45 7.63 -12.79
CA LYS A 402 11.50 7.43 -14.25
C LYS A 402 10.92 6.06 -14.61
N ALA A 403 10.58 5.90 -15.90
CA ALA A 403 10.10 4.63 -16.44
C ALA A 403 11.07 3.48 -16.12
N LEU A 404 10.53 2.32 -15.77
CA LEU A 404 11.31 1.10 -15.66
C LEU A 404 11.87 0.69 -17.02
N ARG A 405 12.91 -0.13 -17.00
CA ARG A 405 13.47 -0.71 -18.23
C ARG A 405 12.36 -1.35 -19.08
N GLU A 406 12.44 -1.21 -20.39
CA GLU A 406 11.47 -1.72 -21.38
C GLU A 406 10.03 -1.19 -21.18
N THR A 407 9.87 -0.08 -20.46
CA THR A 407 8.60 0.60 -20.25
C THR A 407 8.56 1.88 -21.07
N GLU A 408 7.59 1.98 -21.96
CA GLU A 408 7.30 3.19 -22.71
C GLU A 408 6.15 3.95 -22.04
N LEU A 409 6.31 5.26 -21.93
CA LEU A 409 5.29 6.16 -21.38
C LEU A 409 5.01 7.29 -22.38
N LYS A 410 3.75 7.66 -22.52
CA LYS A 410 3.33 8.84 -23.27
C LYS A 410 2.15 9.55 -22.61
N LEU A 411 1.98 10.83 -22.91
CA LEU A 411 0.81 11.60 -22.50
C LEU A 411 -0.16 11.68 -23.67
N ALA A 412 -1.42 11.35 -23.42
CA ALA A 412 -2.51 11.60 -24.34
C ALA A 412 -2.81 13.11 -24.43
N PRO A 413 -3.58 13.59 -25.42
CA PRO A 413 -3.87 15.02 -25.58
C PRO A 413 -4.53 15.69 -24.38
N ASP A 414 -5.24 14.92 -23.55
CA ASP A 414 -5.89 15.37 -22.31
C ASP A 414 -4.98 15.26 -21.07
N GLY A 415 -3.73 14.83 -21.26
CA GLY A 415 -2.74 14.67 -20.20
C GLY A 415 -2.80 13.32 -19.48
N GLU A 416 -3.64 12.37 -19.93
CA GLU A 416 -3.66 11.01 -19.38
C GLU A 416 -2.35 10.28 -19.69
N LEU A 417 -1.76 9.65 -18.67
CA LEU A 417 -0.58 8.81 -18.84
C LEU A 417 -0.98 7.47 -19.44
N TRP A 418 -0.34 7.12 -20.56
CA TRP A 418 -0.47 5.83 -21.19
C TRP A 418 0.84 5.07 -21.07
N ALA A 419 0.76 3.77 -20.85
CA ALA A 419 1.92 2.92 -20.63
C ALA A 419 1.92 1.70 -21.56
N LYS A 420 3.12 1.29 -21.99
CA LYS A 420 3.35 0.05 -22.71
C LYS A 420 4.60 -0.62 -22.16
N GLY A 421 4.53 -1.91 -21.88
CA GLY A 421 5.67 -2.65 -21.34
C GLY A 421 5.29 -4.06 -20.91
N PRO A 422 6.31 -4.90 -20.65
CA PRO A 422 6.10 -6.32 -20.35
C PRO A 422 5.44 -6.60 -19.00
N GLN A 423 5.33 -5.60 -18.13
CA GLN A 423 4.64 -5.69 -16.85
C GLN A 423 3.13 -5.39 -16.95
N VAL A 424 2.64 -4.95 -18.10
CA VAL A 424 1.21 -4.67 -18.31
C VAL A 424 0.42 -5.98 -18.32
N MET A 425 -0.73 -6.01 -17.67
CA MET A 425 -1.61 -7.17 -17.54
C MET A 425 -2.02 -7.77 -18.88
N LEU A 426 -2.45 -9.04 -18.87
CA LEU A 426 -3.10 -9.66 -20.03
C LEU A 426 -4.47 -9.03 -20.34
N GLY A 427 -5.20 -8.62 -19.30
CA GLY A 427 -6.54 -8.08 -19.39
C GLY A 427 -7.33 -8.33 -18.12
N TYR A 428 -8.64 -8.04 -18.18
CA TYR A 428 -9.56 -8.33 -17.10
C TYR A 428 -10.25 -9.67 -17.31
N TYR A 429 -10.17 -10.53 -16.28
CA TYR A 429 -10.74 -11.88 -16.33
C TYR A 429 -12.24 -11.84 -16.61
N LYS A 430 -12.68 -12.56 -17.65
CA LYS A 430 -14.08 -12.60 -18.14
C LYS A 430 -14.68 -11.22 -18.41
N ASN A 431 -13.88 -10.25 -18.85
CA ASN A 431 -14.36 -8.92 -19.14
C ASN A 431 -13.57 -8.29 -20.30
N ASP A 432 -13.80 -8.80 -21.51
CA ASP A 432 -13.13 -8.35 -22.73
C ASP A 432 -13.49 -6.91 -23.08
N GLU A 433 -14.74 -6.47 -22.83
CA GLU A 433 -15.16 -5.09 -23.04
C GLU A 433 -14.33 -4.11 -22.21
N ALA A 434 -14.18 -4.38 -20.91
CA ALA A 434 -13.34 -3.54 -20.05
C ALA A 434 -11.86 -3.60 -20.44
N THR A 435 -11.40 -4.72 -20.97
CA THR A 435 -10.02 -4.87 -21.46
C THR A 435 -9.81 -4.00 -22.70
N LEU A 436 -10.71 -4.04 -23.67
CA LEU A 436 -10.67 -3.22 -24.88
C LEU A 436 -10.79 -1.72 -24.55
N GLU A 437 -11.64 -1.35 -23.58
CA GLU A 437 -11.75 0.04 -23.10
C GLU A 437 -10.43 0.54 -22.50
N ALA A 438 -9.73 -0.31 -21.74
CA ALA A 438 -8.49 0.04 -21.07
C ALA A 438 -7.25 0.01 -21.96
N MET A 439 -7.32 -0.62 -23.14
CA MET A 439 -6.20 -0.79 -24.08
C MET A 439 -6.49 -0.11 -25.42
N GLU A 440 -5.47 0.50 -26.01
CA GLU A 440 -5.55 1.08 -27.35
C GLU A 440 -4.20 0.92 -28.06
N ASP A 441 -4.17 0.22 -29.18
CA ASP A 441 -2.95 -0.03 -29.98
C ASP A 441 -1.76 -0.56 -29.16
N GLY A 442 -2.05 -1.42 -28.16
CA GLY A 442 -1.06 -2.00 -27.27
C GLY A 442 -0.63 -1.05 -26.12
N TRP A 443 -1.26 0.11 -25.98
CA TRP A 443 -1.06 1.02 -24.87
C TRP A 443 -2.15 0.83 -23.82
N PHE A 444 -1.73 0.73 -22.58
CA PHE A 444 -2.63 0.72 -21.44
C PHE A 444 -2.93 2.16 -20.97
N LYS A 445 -4.22 2.48 -20.87
CA LYS A 445 -4.73 3.76 -20.37
C LYS A 445 -4.80 3.71 -18.84
N THR A 446 -3.93 4.46 -18.17
CA THR A 446 -3.83 4.36 -16.70
C THR A 446 -4.99 5.00 -15.95
N GLY A 447 -5.70 5.92 -16.58
CA GLY A 447 -6.71 6.76 -15.94
C GLY A 447 -6.13 7.83 -15.01
N ASP A 448 -4.81 8.04 -15.02
CA ASP A 448 -4.11 9.04 -14.22
C ASP A 448 -3.57 10.16 -15.11
N ILE A 449 -3.74 11.41 -14.67
CA ILE A 449 -3.17 12.60 -15.33
C ILE A 449 -1.75 12.79 -14.79
N ALA A 450 -0.80 13.01 -15.70
CA ALA A 450 0.61 13.15 -15.36
C ALA A 450 1.30 14.27 -16.11
N LYS A 451 2.53 14.55 -15.72
CA LYS A 451 3.52 15.35 -16.45
C LYS A 451 4.81 14.55 -16.53
N ILE A 452 5.52 14.71 -17.63
CA ILE A 452 6.87 14.15 -17.83
C ILE A 452 7.76 15.32 -18.16
N ASP A 453 8.86 15.52 -17.39
CA ASP A 453 9.82 16.59 -17.67
C ASP A 453 10.83 16.17 -18.74
N GLU A 454 11.70 17.11 -19.14
CA GLU A 454 12.72 16.90 -20.16
C GLU A 454 13.76 15.83 -19.77
N GLU A 455 13.95 15.59 -18.47
CA GLU A 455 14.83 14.55 -17.96
C GLU A 455 14.13 13.17 -17.86
N GLY A 456 12.83 13.09 -18.14
CA GLY A 456 12.02 11.87 -18.09
C GLY A 456 11.47 11.52 -16.70
N PHE A 457 11.51 12.44 -15.73
CA PHE A 457 10.81 12.24 -14.46
C PHE A 457 9.31 12.41 -14.62
N VAL A 458 8.57 11.51 -13.99
CA VAL A 458 7.10 11.47 -14.03
C VAL A 458 6.53 12.08 -12.75
N TYR A 459 5.53 12.93 -12.91
CA TYR A 459 4.78 13.58 -11.83
C TYR A 459 3.31 13.26 -12.01
N ILE A 460 2.72 12.52 -11.07
CA ILE A 460 1.29 12.23 -11.08
C ILE A 460 0.56 13.44 -10.51
N VAL A 461 -0.40 13.95 -11.28
CA VAL A 461 -1.19 15.13 -10.91
C VAL A 461 -2.43 14.72 -10.13
N ASP A 462 -3.24 13.80 -10.70
CA ASP A 462 -4.45 13.26 -10.05
C ASP A 462 -5.05 12.13 -10.91
N ARG A 463 -6.09 11.49 -10.41
CA ARG A 463 -6.96 10.61 -11.19
C ARG A 463 -7.83 11.41 -12.16
N LYS A 464 -7.88 11.01 -13.44
CA LYS A 464 -8.72 11.66 -14.47
C LYS A 464 -10.19 11.76 -14.02
N LYS A 465 -10.73 10.71 -13.38
CA LYS A 465 -12.13 10.65 -12.90
C LYS A 465 -12.34 11.37 -11.55
N GLU A 466 -11.28 11.78 -10.86
CA GLU A 466 -11.35 12.51 -9.60
C GLU A 466 -11.08 14.00 -9.75
N LEU A 467 -10.68 14.45 -10.95
CA LEU A 467 -10.55 15.85 -11.24
C LEU A 467 -11.89 16.57 -11.02
N ILE A 468 -11.84 17.62 -10.24
CA ILE A 468 -12.98 18.51 -10.01
C ILE A 468 -13.05 19.48 -11.18
N VAL A 469 -14.15 19.45 -11.91
CA VAL A 469 -14.47 20.46 -12.93
C VAL A 469 -15.47 21.44 -12.33
N THR A 470 -15.00 22.60 -11.90
CA THR A 470 -15.88 23.60 -11.30
C THR A 470 -16.93 24.12 -12.27
N ALA A 471 -18.01 24.74 -11.76
CA ALA A 471 -19.02 25.39 -12.60
C ALA A 471 -18.43 26.45 -13.56
N GLY A 472 -17.29 27.03 -13.22
CA GLY A 472 -16.52 27.95 -14.07
C GLY A 472 -15.59 27.26 -15.10
N GLY A 473 -15.66 25.92 -15.26
CA GLY A 473 -14.86 25.17 -16.23
C GLY A 473 -13.38 25.00 -15.85
N LYS A 474 -13.00 25.24 -14.60
CA LYS A 474 -11.62 25.02 -14.12
C LYS A 474 -11.42 23.60 -13.64
N ASN A 475 -10.39 22.92 -14.19
CA ASN A 475 -9.95 21.62 -13.71
C ASN A 475 -9.06 21.80 -12.48
N ILE A 476 -9.43 21.17 -11.37
CA ILE A 476 -8.72 21.20 -10.10
C ILE A 476 -8.43 19.77 -9.69
N ALA A 477 -7.15 19.47 -9.43
CA ALA A 477 -6.73 18.25 -8.78
C ALA A 477 -6.95 18.39 -7.27
N PRO A 478 -7.86 17.63 -6.63
CA PRO A 478 -8.12 17.76 -5.20
C PRO A 478 -6.98 17.19 -4.33
N GLN A 479 -6.31 16.15 -4.79
CA GLN A 479 -5.34 15.40 -3.99
C GLN A 479 -4.15 16.23 -3.47
N PRO A 480 -3.53 17.15 -4.23
CA PRO A 480 -2.50 18.05 -3.71
C PRO A 480 -3.00 18.91 -2.53
N ILE A 481 -4.23 19.44 -2.62
CA ILE A 481 -4.85 20.26 -1.57
C ILE A 481 -5.12 19.41 -0.32
N GLU A 482 -5.65 18.21 -0.50
CA GLU A 482 -5.91 17.25 0.57
C GLU A 482 -4.63 16.80 1.28
N ASN A 483 -3.55 16.60 0.54
CA ASN A 483 -2.25 16.25 1.10
C ASN A 483 -1.66 17.39 1.93
N GLU A 484 -1.76 18.63 1.45
CA GLU A 484 -1.27 19.80 2.19
C GLU A 484 -2.07 20.03 3.49
N LEU A 485 -3.40 19.82 3.47
CA LEU A 485 -4.23 19.83 4.69
C LEU A 485 -3.78 18.82 5.73
N LYS A 486 -3.38 17.61 5.31
CA LYS A 486 -2.91 16.56 6.22
C LYS A 486 -1.53 16.82 6.83
N LEU A 487 -0.79 17.83 6.37
CA LEU A 487 0.45 18.27 7.03
C LEU A 487 0.16 19.00 8.35
N ASP A 488 -1.05 19.53 8.54
CA ASP A 488 -1.44 20.15 9.79
C ASP A 488 -1.62 19.09 10.90
N LYS A 489 -0.99 19.31 12.05
CA LYS A 489 -1.00 18.35 13.18
C LYS A 489 -2.39 18.01 13.70
N TYR A 490 -3.38 18.87 13.47
CA TYR A 490 -4.75 18.66 13.92
C TYR A 490 -5.63 17.91 12.92
N VAL A 491 -5.13 17.68 11.68
CA VAL A 491 -5.88 17.00 10.62
C VAL A 491 -5.38 15.56 10.45
N SER A 492 -6.27 14.59 10.60
CA SER A 492 -5.99 13.18 10.32
C SER A 492 -6.26 12.81 8.87
N SER A 493 -7.42 13.22 8.35
CA SER A 493 -7.81 13.01 6.96
C SER A 493 -8.49 14.26 6.43
N ALA A 494 -8.39 14.47 5.11
CA ALA A 494 -9.04 15.58 4.42
C ALA A 494 -9.55 15.11 3.06
N ILE A 495 -10.72 15.59 2.67
CA ILE A 495 -11.29 15.35 1.35
C ILE A 495 -11.97 16.62 0.83
N VAL A 496 -11.70 16.94 -0.44
CA VAL A 496 -12.16 18.18 -1.09
C VAL A 496 -13.20 17.86 -2.15
N PHE A 497 -14.28 18.63 -2.19
CA PHE A 497 -15.38 18.52 -3.16
C PHE A 497 -15.59 19.84 -3.89
N GLY A 498 -16.16 19.81 -5.10
CA GLY A 498 -16.39 21.01 -5.90
C GLY A 498 -16.80 20.72 -7.34
N ASP A 499 -17.02 19.46 -7.72
CA ASP A 499 -17.42 19.13 -9.08
C ASP A 499 -18.76 19.76 -9.43
N ARG A 500 -18.79 20.50 -10.55
CA ARG A 500 -19.95 21.29 -11.02
C ARG A 500 -20.46 22.32 -10.00
N LYS A 501 -19.66 22.66 -8.99
CA LYS A 501 -20.00 23.64 -7.96
C LYS A 501 -19.20 24.93 -8.15
N PRO A 502 -19.66 26.07 -7.59
CA PRO A 502 -19.00 27.38 -7.79
C PRO A 502 -17.67 27.51 -7.07
N TYR A 503 -17.41 26.70 -6.05
CA TYR A 503 -16.20 26.75 -5.22
C TYR A 503 -15.93 25.38 -4.57
N LEU A 504 -14.75 25.24 -3.95
CA LEU A 504 -14.38 24.05 -3.20
C LEU A 504 -14.87 24.09 -1.76
N VAL A 505 -15.30 22.92 -1.27
CA VAL A 505 -15.58 22.66 0.14
C VAL A 505 -14.76 21.47 0.62
N ALA A 506 -14.51 21.34 1.93
CA ALA A 506 -13.75 20.25 2.51
C ALA A 506 -14.46 19.58 3.69
N ILE A 507 -14.29 18.25 3.80
CA ILE A 507 -14.56 17.51 5.04
C ILE A 507 -13.20 17.12 5.62
N LEU A 508 -13.01 17.40 6.90
CA LEU A 508 -11.82 17.12 7.68
C LEU A 508 -12.16 16.15 8.79
N THR A 509 -11.22 15.26 9.12
CA THR A 509 -11.28 14.48 10.36
C THR A 509 -10.17 14.92 11.30
N PRO A 510 -10.41 14.96 12.62
CA PRO A 510 -9.43 15.42 13.57
C PRO A 510 -8.35 14.35 13.82
N ASN A 511 -7.14 14.81 14.11
CA ASN A 511 -6.21 14.00 14.87
C ASN A 511 -6.63 14.07 16.35
N ALA A 512 -7.27 13.03 16.84
CA ALA A 512 -7.90 13.01 18.15
C ALA A 512 -6.93 13.29 19.31
N GLU A 513 -5.68 12.83 19.20
CA GLU A 513 -4.64 13.01 20.22
C GLU A 513 -4.27 14.50 20.36
N THR A 514 -3.84 15.11 19.26
CA THR A 514 -3.41 16.53 19.26
C THR A 514 -4.57 17.50 19.49
N LEU A 515 -5.78 17.15 19.04
CA LEU A 515 -6.96 17.99 19.30
C LEU A 515 -7.38 17.95 20.77
N THR A 516 -7.26 16.78 21.42
CA THR A 516 -7.51 16.64 22.87
C THR A 516 -6.48 17.41 23.70
N GLU A 517 -5.22 17.42 23.29
CA GLU A 517 -4.17 18.23 23.94
C GLU A 517 -4.48 19.71 23.83
N PHE A 518 -4.81 20.19 22.62
CA PHE A 518 -5.22 21.58 22.40
C PHE A 518 -6.42 21.97 23.28
N ALA A 519 -7.42 21.08 23.37
CA ALA A 519 -8.59 21.33 24.21
C ALA A 519 -8.21 21.52 25.70
N ARG A 520 -7.24 20.72 26.19
CA ARG A 520 -6.72 20.86 27.58
C ARG A 520 -5.97 22.17 27.78
N GLU A 521 -5.11 22.55 26.81
CA GLU A 521 -4.36 23.82 26.87
C GLU A 521 -5.28 25.03 26.87
N GLU A 522 -6.36 24.97 26.08
CA GLU A 522 -7.37 26.03 25.97
C GLU A 522 -8.47 25.97 27.04
N ASN A 523 -8.39 25.03 27.98
CA ASN A 523 -9.40 24.80 29.03
C ASN A 523 -10.81 24.58 28.45
N ILE A 524 -10.92 23.82 27.36
CA ILE A 524 -12.18 23.43 26.74
C ILE A 524 -12.66 22.14 27.40
N SER A 525 -13.83 22.19 28.04
CA SER A 525 -14.52 21.02 28.56
C SER A 525 -15.32 20.36 27.43
N PHE A 526 -15.27 19.06 27.32
CA PHE A 526 -16.01 18.28 26.34
C PHE A 526 -16.32 16.88 26.88
N THR A 527 -17.40 16.28 26.41
CA THR A 527 -17.84 14.92 26.81
C THR A 527 -17.26 13.84 25.89
N ASP A 528 -17.20 14.11 24.61
CA ASP A 528 -16.71 13.22 23.57
C ASP A 528 -16.16 14.02 22.37
N MET A 529 -15.70 13.34 21.33
CA MET A 529 -15.14 14.01 20.15
C MET A 529 -16.20 14.77 19.35
N ASP A 530 -17.45 14.29 19.34
CA ASP A 530 -18.56 14.99 18.68
C ASP A 530 -18.85 16.35 19.35
N ASP A 531 -18.81 16.40 20.66
CA ASP A 531 -18.94 17.64 21.42
C ASP A 531 -17.74 18.57 21.20
N LEU A 532 -16.52 18.01 21.19
CA LEU A 532 -15.29 18.77 21.00
C LEU A 532 -15.23 19.46 19.63
N VAL A 533 -15.48 18.75 18.53
CA VAL A 533 -15.43 19.34 17.18
C VAL A 533 -16.51 20.42 16.97
N ARG A 534 -17.54 20.43 17.83
CA ARG A 534 -18.60 21.44 17.85
C ARG A 534 -18.19 22.75 18.53
N ASN A 535 -17.17 22.73 19.32
CA ASN A 535 -16.76 23.89 20.07
C ASN A 535 -16.33 25.06 19.14
N PRO A 536 -16.77 26.31 19.38
CA PRO A 536 -16.40 27.46 18.55
C PRO A 536 -14.89 27.68 18.41
N LYS A 537 -14.10 27.45 19.47
CA LYS A 537 -12.64 27.58 19.42
C LYS A 537 -11.99 26.55 18.50
N ILE A 538 -12.52 25.32 18.47
CA ILE A 538 -12.04 24.27 17.56
C ILE A 538 -12.34 24.65 16.11
N LYS A 539 -13.51 25.20 15.88
CA LYS A 539 -13.89 25.68 14.56
C LYS A 539 -12.99 26.83 14.08
N GLU A 540 -12.70 27.77 14.97
CA GLU A 540 -11.77 28.87 14.69
C GLU A 540 -10.36 28.35 14.40
N LEU A 541 -9.89 27.34 15.15
CA LEU A 541 -8.63 26.65 14.89
C LEU A 541 -8.55 26.15 13.45
N TYR A 542 -9.49 25.30 13.03
CA TYR A 542 -9.50 24.75 11.66
C TYR A 542 -9.70 25.85 10.61
N GLY A 543 -10.55 26.84 10.88
CA GLY A 543 -10.75 27.99 10.00
C GLY A 543 -9.46 28.79 9.76
N SER A 544 -8.65 28.99 10.81
CA SER A 544 -7.34 29.65 10.70
C SER A 544 -6.37 28.85 9.83
N ARG A 545 -6.37 27.50 9.95
CA ARG A 545 -5.51 26.60 9.14
C ARG A 545 -5.90 26.62 7.66
N ILE A 546 -7.18 26.52 7.35
CA ILE A 546 -7.68 26.64 5.97
C ILE A 546 -7.38 28.01 5.38
N LYS A 547 -7.52 29.08 6.16
CA LYS A 547 -7.19 30.44 5.72
C LYS A 547 -5.70 30.56 5.38
N GLU A 548 -4.82 29.94 6.15
CA GLU A 548 -3.38 29.92 5.86
C GLU A 548 -3.08 29.13 4.60
N LEU A 549 -3.63 27.92 4.47
CA LEU A 549 -3.52 27.10 3.26
C LEU A 549 -3.96 27.87 2.01
N ASN A 550 -5.10 28.54 2.07
CA ASN A 550 -5.67 29.27 0.95
C ASN A 550 -4.77 30.39 0.42
N LYS A 551 -3.81 30.91 1.20
CA LYS A 551 -2.85 31.92 0.73
C LYS A 551 -1.93 31.39 -0.38
N SER A 552 -1.69 30.08 -0.38
CA SER A 552 -0.82 29.39 -1.37
C SER A 552 -1.56 29.13 -2.71
N TYR A 553 -2.87 29.35 -2.78
CA TYR A 553 -3.69 28.97 -3.92
C TYR A 553 -4.38 30.16 -4.62
N PRO A 554 -4.54 30.09 -5.94
CA PRO A 554 -5.35 31.07 -6.66
C PRO A 554 -6.83 30.95 -6.24
N PRO A 555 -7.64 32.03 -6.36
CA PRO A 555 -9.00 32.08 -5.83
C PRO A 555 -9.93 30.92 -6.21
N TYR A 556 -9.77 30.35 -7.41
CA TYR A 556 -10.60 29.23 -7.87
C TYR A 556 -10.23 27.89 -7.23
N LYS A 557 -9.06 27.77 -6.59
CA LYS A 557 -8.58 26.58 -5.85
C LYS A 557 -8.74 26.70 -4.34
N THR A 558 -9.27 27.80 -3.84
CA THR A 558 -9.41 28.01 -2.39
C THR A 558 -10.64 27.28 -1.85
N ILE A 559 -10.49 26.67 -0.68
CA ILE A 559 -11.58 26.08 0.10
C ILE A 559 -12.39 27.23 0.71
N LYS A 560 -13.68 27.32 0.39
CA LYS A 560 -14.56 28.38 0.92
C LYS A 560 -15.22 28.00 2.23
N TYR A 561 -15.65 26.73 2.34
CA TYR A 561 -16.31 26.24 3.53
C TYR A 561 -15.81 24.82 3.85
N PHE A 562 -15.94 24.43 5.10
CA PHE A 562 -15.50 23.13 5.57
C PHE A 562 -16.37 22.62 6.71
N ALA A 563 -16.35 21.31 6.90
CA ALA A 563 -16.88 20.65 8.08
C ALA A 563 -15.82 19.77 8.73
N VAL A 564 -15.85 19.64 10.04
CA VAL A 564 -15.04 18.70 10.80
C VAL A 564 -15.96 17.62 11.34
N VAL A 565 -15.72 16.36 10.94
CA VAL A 565 -16.46 15.20 11.44
C VAL A 565 -15.66 14.53 12.55
N ALA A 566 -16.34 14.08 13.60
CA ALA A 566 -15.69 13.64 14.85
C ALA A 566 -14.84 12.37 14.72
N HIS A 567 -15.20 11.48 13.78
CA HIS A 567 -14.55 10.20 13.61
C HIS A 567 -13.65 10.21 12.38
N ASP A 568 -12.44 9.64 12.53
CA ASP A 568 -11.54 9.46 11.38
C ASP A 568 -12.13 8.43 10.40
N PHE A 569 -11.77 8.57 9.13
CA PHE A 569 -12.16 7.61 8.11
C PHE A 569 -11.51 6.26 8.39
N SER A 570 -12.25 5.18 8.18
CA SER A 570 -11.80 3.82 8.50
C SER A 570 -12.13 2.80 7.39
N ILE A 571 -11.46 1.65 7.48
CA ILE A 571 -11.76 0.50 6.60
C ILE A 571 -13.12 -0.09 6.97
N GLU A 572 -13.38 -0.19 8.27
CA GLU A 572 -14.63 -0.72 8.84
C GLU A 572 -15.83 0.17 8.50
N GLY A 573 -15.65 1.49 8.54
CA GLY A 573 -16.66 2.47 8.12
C GLY A 573 -16.88 2.52 6.61
N GLY A 574 -15.99 1.88 5.84
CA GLY A 574 -16.07 1.78 4.40
C GLY A 574 -15.46 2.96 3.64
N GLU A 575 -14.99 4.00 4.32
CA GLU A 575 -14.41 5.21 3.70
C GLU A 575 -13.01 4.97 3.16
N LEU A 576 -12.29 3.98 3.69
CA LEU A 576 -10.95 3.63 3.23
C LEU A 576 -10.92 2.28 2.51
N THR A 577 -9.99 2.15 1.58
CA THR A 577 -9.59 0.84 1.04
C THR A 577 -8.72 0.10 2.07
N PRO A 578 -8.49 -1.22 1.90
CA PRO A 578 -7.52 -1.97 2.73
C PRO A 578 -6.10 -1.39 2.69
N THR A 579 -5.76 -0.62 1.66
CA THR A 579 -4.49 0.10 1.51
C THR A 579 -4.56 1.55 1.98
N LEU A 580 -5.56 1.88 2.79
CA LEU A 580 -5.78 3.19 3.42
C LEU A 580 -5.99 4.36 2.44
N LYS A 581 -6.46 4.09 1.22
CA LYS A 581 -6.88 5.12 0.25
C LYS A 581 -8.32 5.53 0.49
N LEU A 582 -8.61 6.82 0.34
CA LEU A 582 -9.97 7.36 0.41
C LEU A 582 -10.87 6.80 -0.70
N LYS A 583 -12.06 6.35 -0.34
CA LYS A 583 -13.12 5.99 -1.27
C LYS A 583 -14.03 7.20 -1.47
N ARG A 584 -13.62 8.14 -2.29
CA ARG A 584 -14.29 9.44 -2.50
C ARG A 584 -15.81 9.31 -2.72
N LYS A 585 -16.22 8.32 -3.55
CA LYS A 585 -17.65 8.08 -3.83
C LYS A 585 -18.43 7.68 -2.56
N VAL A 586 -17.87 6.80 -1.74
CA VAL A 586 -18.50 6.36 -0.48
C VAL A 586 -18.62 7.53 0.50
N ILE A 587 -17.55 8.34 0.62
CA ILE A 587 -17.56 9.53 1.49
C ILE A 587 -18.57 10.54 0.98
N LEU A 588 -18.63 10.78 -0.33
CA LEU A 588 -19.61 11.68 -0.94
C LEU A 588 -21.05 11.23 -0.64
N GLU A 589 -21.35 9.94 -0.78
CA GLU A 589 -22.66 9.39 -0.48
C GLU A 589 -23.00 9.49 1.03
N LYS A 590 -22.04 9.14 1.89
CA LYS A 590 -22.23 9.13 3.35
C LYS A 590 -22.44 10.53 3.93
N TYR A 591 -21.74 11.52 3.40
CA TYR A 591 -21.79 12.91 3.89
C TYR A 591 -22.51 13.84 2.91
N LYS A 592 -23.37 13.30 2.03
CA LYS A 592 -24.07 14.05 0.98
C LYS A 592 -24.77 15.28 1.53
N ASP A 593 -25.62 15.08 2.54
CA ASP A 593 -26.40 16.18 3.14
C ASP A 593 -25.49 17.27 3.72
N LEU A 594 -24.41 16.85 4.41
CA LEU A 594 -23.44 17.78 4.98
C LEU A 594 -22.73 18.61 3.91
N ILE A 595 -22.38 17.96 2.78
CA ILE A 595 -21.74 18.64 1.65
C ILE A 595 -22.73 19.60 0.98
N GLU A 596 -23.99 19.19 0.79
CA GLU A 596 -25.03 20.05 0.22
C GLU A 596 -25.30 21.26 1.13
N ASP A 597 -25.39 21.07 2.44
CA ASP A 597 -25.54 22.16 3.43
C ASP A 597 -24.39 23.19 3.33
N LEU A 598 -23.15 22.77 3.04
CA LEU A 598 -22.02 23.69 2.83
C LEU A 598 -22.17 24.56 1.57
N TYR A 599 -23.03 24.20 0.63
CA TYR A 599 -23.32 25.00 -0.56
C TYR A 599 -24.60 25.83 -0.40
N GLU A 600 -25.66 25.31 0.24
CA GLU A 600 -26.98 25.92 0.29
C GLU A 600 -27.08 27.05 1.33
N SER A 601 -26.50 26.86 2.52
CA SER A 601 -26.56 27.86 3.59
C SER A 601 -25.86 29.18 3.28
N HIS A 602 -25.16 29.28 2.13
CA HIS A 602 -24.32 30.44 1.75
C HIS A 602 -24.57 30.98 0.35
N GLY A 603 -25.53 30.42 -0.39
CA GLY A 603 -25.97 30.95 -1.68
C GLY A 603 -26.65 32.33 -1.64
N SER A 604 -26.95 32.86 -0.44
CA SER A 604 -27.58 34.16 -0.22
C SER A 604 -26.65 35.15 0.46
N GLY A 605 -25.55 35.51 -0.19
CA GLY A 605 -24.91 36.83 -0.14
C GLY A 605 -24.51 37.45 1.21
N SER A 606 -24.28 36.72 2.27
CA SER A 606 -23.73 37.28 3.51
C SER A 606 -22.41 36.61 3.89
N GLY A 607 -21.31 37.35 3.77
CA GLY A 607 -19.94 36.90 4.00
C GLY A 607 -19.62 36.60 5.46
N ALA A 608 -20.21 35.56 6.02
CA ALA A 608 -19.82 35.00 7.30
C ALA A 608 -19.34 33.56 7.07
N PHE A 609 -18.20 33.17 7.63
CA PHE A 609 -17.71 31.80 7.68
C PHE A 609 -18.74 30.93 8.40
N ALA A 610 -19.63 30.31 7.67
CA ALA A 610 -20.59 29.43 8.28
C ALA A 610 -20.01 28.03 8.42
N GLN A 611 -20.23 27.54 9.57
CA GLN A 611 -19.74 26.26 10.07
C GLN A 611 -20.96 25.39 10.28
N TYR A 612 -21.01 24.26 9.60
CA TYR A 612 -22.15 23.37 9.76
C TYR A 612 -21.82 22.16 10.60
N MET A 613 -22.81 21.77 11.37
CA MET A 613 -22.83 20.54 12.18
C MET A 613 -24.25 19.99 12.18
N LYS A 614 -24.41 18.75 11.79
CA LYS A 614 -25.62 17.98 12.04
C LYS A 614 -25.42 16.99 13.17
N ASN A 615 -26.53 16.77 13.94
CA ASN A 615 -26.68 15.80 15.01
C ASN A 615 -26.40 14.37 14.57
#